data_a5e2ee10683662d2f33ce286b81b7c91
#
_entry.id   a5e2ee10683662d2f33ce286b81b7c91
#
_cell.length_a   1.000
_cell.length_b   1.000
_cell.length_c   1.000
_cell.angle_alpha   90.00
_cell.angle_beta   90.00
_cell.angle_gamma   90.00
#
_symmetry.space_group_name_H-M   'P 1'
#
loop_
_entity.id
_entity.type
_entity.pdbx_description
1 polymer ?
#
loop_
_entity_poly.entity_id
_entity_poly.type
_entity_poly.pdbx_seq_one_letter_code
_entity_poly.pdbx_strand_id
1 'polypeptide(L)'
;MFDLRRLYKKYKFYKIKKNSKRKVDIHPSVILMDSAYFDFRTEEESMRIFIDEESVIGCSFIFESDCGVIQIGKRTFINGGTNLISVNKIEIGDDVTIAWGVYIYDHDSHSLSDKDRIEDIKRVRNDYYNKRNFSFSKEWSTVKSAPIKICNKVWIGFNAIILKGVTIGEGAIVAAGAVVTKDVPAWTVVAGNPAVVVKKLKANDNFFIIKK
;
A
#
# COMPACT_ATOMS: atom_id res chain seq x y z
N MET A 1 -20.89 16.84 26.88
CA MET A 1 -20.59 15.39 26.75
C MET A 1 -19.17 15.25 26.17
N PHE A 2 -18.25 14.69 26.95
CA PHE A 2 -16.85 14.49 26.50
C PHE A 2 -16.82 13.46 25.37
N ASP A 3 -16.35 13.86 24.19
CA ASP A 3 -16.22 12.95 23.05
C ASP A 3 -14.94 12.11 23.19
N LEU A 4 -15.07 10.97 23.87
CA LEU A 4 -13.99 10.00 24.08
C LEU A 4 -13.37 9.50 22.76
N ARG A 5 -14.16 9.43 21.67
CA ARG A 5 -13.67 9.04 20.34
C ARG A 5 -12.69 10.08 19.80
N ARG A 6 -12.99 11.38 19.99
CA ARG A 6 -12.12 12.48 19.57
C ARG A 6 -10.80 12.49 20.35
N LEU A 7 -10.85 12.20 21.67
CA LEU A 7 -9.67 12.07 22.51
C LEU A 7 -8.81 10.87 22.09
N TYR A 8 -9.42 9.71 21.87
CA TYR A 8 -8.74 8.51 21.39
C TYR A 8 -8.08 8.73 20.03
N LYS A 9 -8.77 9.38 19.09
CA LYS A 9 -8.21 9.76 17.78
C LYS A 9 -6.96 10.64 17.95
N LYS A 10 -7.03 11.69 18.75
CA LYS A 10 -5.89 12.57 19.03
C LYS A 10 -4.72 11.81 19.65
N TYR A 11 -4.99 10.91 20.60
CA TYR A 11 -3.97 10.08 21.25
C TYR A 11 -3.31 9.13 20.22
N LYS A 12 -4.09 8.48 19.36
CA LYS A 12 -3.58 7.58 18.30
C LYS A 12 -2.67 8.35 17.34
N PHE A 13 -3.09 9.52 16.86
CA PHE A 13 -2.26 10.38 16.01
C PHE A 13 -0.97 10.82 16.72
N TYR A 14 -1.06 11.24 17.97
CA TYR A 14 0.11 11.60 18.76
C TYR A 14 1.09 10.43 18.90
N LYS A 15 0.59 9.23 19.22
CA LYS A 15 1.39 8.03 19.36
C LYS A 15 2.09 7.66 18.06
N ILE A 16 1.39 7.74 16.92
CA ILE A 16 1.97 7.50 15.60
C ILE A 16 3.08 8.52 15.31
N LYS A 17 2.80 9.81 15.44
CA LYS A 17 3.80 10.87 15.20
C LYS A 17 5.03 10.75 16.11
N LYS A 18 4.82 10.38 17.37
CA LYS A 18 5.91 10.17 18.34
C LYS A 18 6.76 8.95 17.97
N ASN A 19 6.13 7.84 17.62
CA ASN A 19 6.83 6.58 17.32
C ASN A 19 7.45 6.58 15.93
N SER A 20 6.90 7.33 14.98
CA SER A 20 7.39 7.41 13.61
C SER A 20 8.50 8.44 13.39
N LYS A 21 9.00 9.10 14.45
CA LYS A 21 10.06 10.10 14.35
C LYS A 21 9.84 11.13 13.22
N ARG A 22 8.59 11.59 13.03
CA ARG A 22 8.17 12.53 11.97
C ARG A 22 8.09 11.95 10.54
N LYS A 23 8.10 10.63 10.36
CA LYS A 23 8.00 9.98 9.04
C LYS A 23 6.62 10.07 8.39
N VAL A 24 5.64 10.71 9.01
CA VAL A 24 4.24 10.75 8.54
C VAL A 24 3.68 12.16 8.50
N ASP A 25 3.06 12.50 7.37
CA ASP A 25 2.19 13.66 7.20
C ASP A 25 0.77 13.17 6.91
N ILE A 26 -0.12 13.34 7.88
CA ILE A 26 -1.50 12.84 7.82
C ILE A 26 -2.42 14.02 8.08
N HIS A 27 -3.31 14.32 7.13
CA HIS A 27 -4.29 15.40 7.28
C HIS A 27 -5.19 15.16 8.50
N PRO A 28 -5.55 16.19 9.28
CA PRO A 28 -6.34 16.05 10.52
C PRO A 28 -7.73 15.42 10.36
N SER A 29 -8.33 15.50 9.17
CA SER A 29 -9.64 14.88 8.87
C SER A 29 -9.58 13.37 8.65
N VAL A 30 -8.39 12.80 8.41
CA VAL A 30 -8.22 11.35 8.17
C VAL A 30 -8.71 10.53 9.36
N ILE A 31 -9.40 9.43 9.08
CA ILE A 31 -9.82 8.43 10.06
C ILE A 31 -8.85 7.24 9.97
N LEU A 32 -8.06 7.02 11.03
CA LEU A 32 -7.27 5.81 11.17
C LEU A 32 -8.09 4.75 11.92
N MET A 33 -8.38 3.64 11.24
CA MET A 33 -9.03 2.48 11.85
C MET A 33 -8.08 1.82 12.87
N ASP A 34 -8.60 0.96 13.75
CA ASP A 34 -7.78 0.27 14.76
C ASP A 34 -6.78 -0.70 14.13
N SER A 35 -7.09 -1.24 12.95
CA SER A 35 -6.21 -2.09 12.15
C SER A 35 -5.06 -1.35 11.47
N ALA A 36 -5.05 -0.01 11.43
CA ALA A 36 -3.96 0.74 10.82
C ALA A 36 -2.65 0.54 11.59
N TYR A 37 -1.61 0.07 10.86
CA TYR A 37 -0.31 -0.30 11.41
C TYR A 37 0.82 0.34 10.62
N PHE A 38 1.91 0.72 11.30
CA PHE A 38 3.07 1.40 10.71
C PHE A 38 4.33 0.67 11.13
N ASP A 39 5.03 0.06 10.15
CA ASP A 39 6.27 -0.69 10.30
C ASP A 39 7.40 0.00 9.54
N PHE A 40 8.25 0.72 10.26
CA PHE A 40 9.46 1.34 9.73
C PHE A 40 10.65 0.49 10.17
N ARG A 41 11.12 -0.37 9.27
CA ARG A 41 12.23 -1.29 9.55
C ARG A 41 13.62 -0.63 9.46
N THR A 42 13.66 0.66 9.17
CA THR A 42 14.87 1.43 9.00
C THR A 42 14.89 2.66 9.91
N GLU A 43 16.06 3.22 10.15
CA GLU A 43 16.26 4.38 11.04
C GLU A 43 16.13 5.74 10.34
N GLU A 44 16.00 5.76 9.00
CA GLU A 44 15.84 7.00 8.22
C GLU A 44 14.67 7.84 8.76
N GLU A 45 14.91 9.13 8.96
CA GLU A 45 13.92 10.07 9.55
C GLU A 45 13.18 10.90 8.49
N SER A 46 13.42 10.68 7.20
CA SER A 46 12.74 11.40 6.12
C SER A 46 11.23 11.15 6.12
N MET A 47 10.48 12.09 5.56
CA MET A 47 9.03 11.97 5.41
C MET A 47 8.68 10.89 4.39
N ARG A 48 7.87 9.92 4.77
CA ARG A 48 7.63 8.70 3.98
C ARG A 48 6.17 8.40 3.68
N ILE A 49 5.25 8.92 4.49
CA ILE A 49 3.81 8.71 4.34
C ILE A 49 3.14 10.07 4.24
N PHE A 50 2.31 10.21 3.20
CA PHE A 50 1.43 11.36 3.00
C PHE A 50 0.01 10.84 2.83
N ILE A 51 -0.93 11.31 3.65
CA ILE A 51 -2.34 10.93 3.56
C ILE A 51 -3.17 12.20 3.59
N ASP A 52 -3.88 12.43 2.49
CA ASP A 52 -4.68 13.64 2.29
C ASP A 52 -6.09 13.52 2.93
N GLU A 53 -6.87 14.58 2.80
CA GLU A 53 -8.10 14.81 3.55
C GLU A 53 -9.20 13.75 3.33
N GLU A 54 -10.04 13.57 4.36
CA GLU A 54 -11.25 12.77 4.36
C GLU A 54 -11.05 11.28 4.06
N SER A 55 -9.81 10.78 4.10
CA SER A 55 -9.52 9.37 3.86
C SER A 55 -9.72 8.52 5.11
N VAL A 56 -10.09 7.23 4.90
CA VAL A 56 -10.31 6.23 5.97
C VAL A 56 -9.33 5.08 5.77
N ILE A 57 -8.43 4.88 6.71
CA ILE A 57 -7.27 4.02 6.54
C ILE A 57 -7.22 2.92 7.59
N GLY A 58 -7.24 1.67 7.12
CA GLY A 58 -7.11 0.46 7.95
C GLY A 58 -5.91 -0.42 7.62
N CYS A 59 -5.11 -0.05 6.60
CA CYS A 59 -4.01 -0.86 6.09
C CYS A 59 -2.74 -0.80 6.96
N SER A 60 -1.81 -1.72 6.66
CA SER A 60 -0.44 -1.71 7.15
C SER A 60 0.47 -0.98 6.15
N PHE A 61 1.31 -0.08 6.66
CA PHE A 61 2.39 0.59 5.94
C PHE A 61 3.70 -0.07 6.34
N ILE A 62 4.40 -0.71 5.40
CA ILE A 62 5.61 -1.49 5.67
C ILE A 62 6.74 -0.94 4.80
N PHE A 63 7.79 -0.45 5.46
CA PHE A 63 8.98 0.09 4.81
C PHE A 63 10.18 -0.80 5.11
N GLU A 64 10.62 -1.55 4.11
CA GLU A 64 11.72 -2.50 4.26
C GLU A 64 13.09 -1.87 3.97
N SER A 65 13.15 -0.71 3.32
CA SER A 65 14.37 0.07 3.02
C SER A 65 14.20 1.54 3.39
N ASP A 66 15.26 2.33 3.26
CA ASP A 66 15.27 3.78 3.54
C ASP A 66 14.63 4.64 2.43
N CYS A 67 14.27 4.07 1.28
CA CYS A 67 13.84 4.83 0.11
C CYS A 67 12.32 4.83 -0.15
N GLY A 68 11.55 3.90 0.42
CA GLY A 68 10.12 3.75 0.14
C GLY A 68 9.29 4.99 0.52
N VAL A 69 8.33 5.36 -0.33
CA VAL A 69 7.37 6.45 -0.09
C VAL A 69 5.96 5.98 -0.42
N ILE A 70 4.98 6.32 0.41
CA ILE A 70 3.57 6.02 0.18
C ILE A 70 2.77 7.32 0.23
N GLN A 71 2.02 7.59 -0.85
CA GLN A 71 1.15 8.76 -0.98
C GLN A 71 -0.29 8.30 -1.21
N ILE A 72 -1.24 8.85 -0.45
CA ILE A 72 -2.67 8.53 -0.55
C ILE A 72 -3.43 9.84 -0.70
N GLY A 73 -4.22 9.93 -1.76
CA GLY A 73 -5.07 11.07 -2.07
C GLY A 73 -6.31 11.16 -1.17
N LYS A 74 -7.23 12.02 -1.57
CA LYS A 74 -8.42 12.43 -0.79
C LYS A 74 -9.53 11.39 -0.88
N ARG A 75 -10.35 11.33 0.17
CA ARG A 75 -11.59 10.51 0.21
C ARG A 75 -11.35 9.06 -0.18
N THR A 76 -10.14 8.55 0.08
CA THR A 76 -9.74 7.19 -0.23
C THR A 76 -10.01 6.28 0.96
N PHE A 77 -10.62 5.12 0.70
CA PHE A 77 -10.94 4.11 1.70
C PHE A 77 -10.06 2.87 1.50
N ILE A 78 -9.25 2.53 2.49
CA ILE A 78 -8.41 1.32 2.49
C ILE A 78 -8.75 0.47 3.71
N ASN A 79 -9.26 -0.74 3.46
CA ASN A 79 -9.72 -1.64 4.51
C ASN A 79 -8.57 -2.36 5.23
N GLY A 80 -8.91 -2.95 6.38
CA GLY A 80 -7.99 -3.72 7.21
C GLY A 80 -7.40 -4.96 6.53
N GLY A 81 -6.25 -5.43 7.02
CA GLY A 81 -5.53 -6.56 6.43
C GLY A 81 -4.85 -6.28 5.08
N THR A 82 -5.08 -5.10 4.50
CA THR A 82 -4.35 -4.64 3.30
C THR A 82 -2.94 -4.21 3.69
N ASN A 83 -1.95 -4.56 2.86
CA ASN A 83 -0.55 -4.28 3.09
C ASN A 83 0.02 -3.45 1.94
N LEU A 84 0.55 -2.28 2.27
CA LEU A 84 1.31 -1.41 1.38
C LEU A 84 2.79 -1.58 1.74
N ILE A 85 3.55 -2.29 0.89
CA ILE A 85 4.94 -2.67 1.16
C ILE A 85 5.82 -1.94 0.16
N SER A 86 6.68 -1.04 0.66
CA SER A 86 7.41 -0.12 -0.22
C SER A 86 8.89 -0.03 0.09
N VAL A 87 9.69 -0.09 -0.97
CA VAL A 87 11.10 0.30 -1.04
C VAL A 87 11.34 1.38 -2.11
N ASN A 88 10.33 1.67 -2.93
CA ASN A 88 10.37 2.66 -4.01
C ASN A 88 9.24 3.68 -3.80
N LYS A 89 8.12 3.52 -4.48
CA LYS A 89 6.97 4.43 -4.35
C LYS A 89 5.65 3.73 -4.61
N ILE A 90 4.67 3.96 -3.72
CA ILE A 90 3.27 3.61 -3.94
C ILE A 90 2.46 4.92 -3.94
N GLU A 91 1.77 5.20 -5.04
CA GLU A 91 0.93 6.38 -5.20
C GLU A 91 -0.52 5.94 -5.42
N ILE A 92 -1.42 6.39 -4.56
CA ILE A 92 -2.86 6.10 -4.59
C ILE A 92 -3.59 7.43 -4.72
N GLY A 93 -4.43 7.56 -5.73
CA GLY A 93 -5.17 8.77 -6.05
C GLY A 93 -6.38 9.02 -5.14
N ASP A 94 -7.27 9.90 -5.61
CA ASP A 94 -8.49 10.31 -4.94
C ASP A 94 -9.63 9.33 -5.19
N ASP A 95 -10.58 9.25 -4.23
CA ASP A 95 -11.82 8.47 -4.35
C ASP A 95 -11.57 6.98 -4.65
N VAL A 96 -10.44 6.43 -4.20
CA VAL A 96 -10.07 5.03 -4.38
C VAL A 96 -10.69 4.18 -3.27
N THR A 97 -11.18 2.99 -3.63
CA THR A 97 -11.69 2.02 -2.65
C THR A 97 -10.87 0.72 -2.73
N ILE A 98 -10.25 0.33 -1.63
CA ILE A 98 -9.47 -0.90 -1.51
C ILE A 98 -10.10 -1.78 -0.43
N ALA A 99 -10.49 -2.99 -0.82
CA ALA A 99 -11.11 -3.98 0.07
C ALA A 99 -10.08 -4.64 1.01
N TRP A 100 -10.50 -5.66 1.75
CA TRP A 100 -9.65 -6.38 2.71
C TRP A 100 -8.57 -7.22 2.05
N GLY A 101 -7.41 -7.33 2.73
CA GLY A 101 -6.39 -8.33 2.41
C GLY A 101 -5.65 -8.10 1.10
N VAL A 102 -5.70 -6.90 0.53
CA VAL A 102 -4.98 -6.55 -0.69
C VAL A 102 -3.48 -6.40 -0.40
N TYR A 103 -2.63 -6.88 -1.31
CA TYR A 103 -1.19 -6.64 -1.29
C TYR A 103 -0.78 -5.71 -2.42
N ILE A 104 -0.14 -4.60 -2.08
CA ILE A 104 0.47 -3.66 -3.02
C ILE A 104 1.95 -3.62 -2.72
N TYR A 105 2.78 -4.14 -3.67
CA TYR A 105 4.15 -4.52 -3.42
C TYR A 105 5.07 -4.04 -4.52
N ASP A 106 5.88 -3.00 -4.27
CA ASP A 106 6.64 -2.27 -5.29
C ASP A 106 8.03 -2.86 -5.58
N HIS A 107 8.33 -4.07 -5.11
CA HIS A 107 9.61 -4.74 -5.32
C HIS A 107 9.52 -6.28 -5.30
N ASP A 108 10.62 -6.96 -5.64
CA ASP A 108 10.70 -8.44 -5.72
C ASP A 108 11.07 -9.11 -4.39
N SER A 109 11.28 -8.40 -3.32
CA SER A 109 11.86 -8.87 -2.05
C SER A 109 13.28 -9.37 -2.16
N HIS A 110 13.60 -10.17 -3.15
CA HIS A 110 14.90 -10.82 -3.33
C HIS A 110 15.40 -10.72 -4.76
N SER A 111 16.72 -10.87 -4.94
CA SER A 111 17.35 -11.02 -6.24
C SER A 111 16.87 -12.28 -6.96
N LEU A 112 16.83 -12.24 -8.28
CA LEU A 112 16.62 -13.45 -9.11
C LEU A 112 17.82 -14.39 -9.07
N SER A 113 19.02 -13.91 -8.68
CA SER A 113 20.22 -14.72 -8.48
C SER A 113 20.07 -15.58 -7.21
N ASP A 114 20.29 -16.88 -7.32
CA ASP A 114 20.32 -17.80 -6.18
C ASP A 114 21.47 -17.49 -5.21
N LYS A 115 22.62 -17.07 -5.73
CA LYS A 115 23.78 -16.68 -4.93
C LYS A 115 23.45 -15.50 -4.01
N ASP A 116 22.78 -14.47 -4.54
CA ASP A 116 22.38 -13.32 -3.73
C ASP A 116 21.34 -13.71 -2.66
N ARG A 117 20.41 -14.60 -2.99
CA ARG A 117 19.42 -15.11 -2.01
C ARG A 117 20.07 -15.90 -0.88
N ILE A 118 21.11 -16.69 -1.19
CA ILE A 118 21.89 -17.41 -0.16
C ILE A 118 22.58 -16.41 0.79
N GLU A 119 23.19 -15.36 0.23
CA GLU A 119 23.80 -14.31 1.05
C GLU A 119 22.76 -13.52 1.87
N ASP A 120 21.58 -13.27 1.33
CA ASP A 120 20.47 -12.64 2.09
C ASP A 120 20.10 -13.45 3.33
N ILE A 121 20.01 -14.77 3.25
CA ILE A 121 19.71 -15.64 4.40
C ILE A 121 20.82 -15.52 5.47
N LYS A 122 22.07 -15.46 5.04
CA LYS A 122 23.21 -15.29 5.98
C LYS A 122 23.13 -13.93 6.70
N ARG A 123 22.80 -12.85 5.95
CA ARG A 123 22.63 -11.50 6.50
C ARG A 123 21.47 -11.46 7.51
N VAL A 124 20.30 -12.00 7.14
CA VAL A 124 19.13 -12.11 8.03
C VAL A 124 19.48 -12.80 9.35
N ARG A 125 20.19 -13.94 9.30
CA ARG A 125 20.63 -14.64 10.51
C ARG A 125 21.59 -13.80 11.35
N ASN A 126 22.55 -13.14 10.70
CA ASN A 126 23.51 -12.28 11.38
C ASN A 126 22.80 -11.09 12.06
N ASP A 127 21.85 -10.46 11.38
CA ASP A 127 21.07 -9.37 11.95
C ASP A 127 20.23 -9.82 13.14
N TYR A 128 19.60 -11.00 13.07
CA TYR A 128 18.88 -11.59 14.19
C TYR A 128 19.76 -11.77 15.43
N TYR A 129 20.92 -12.40 15.30
CA TYR A 129 21.84 -12.61 16.42
C TYR A 129 22.41 -11.32 16.99
N ASN A 130 22.53 -10.28 16.16
CA ASN A 130 22.96 -8.94 16.58
C ASN A 130 21.79 -8.06 17.06
N LYS A 131 20.58 -8.61 17.24
CA LYS A 131 19.36 -7.88 17.67
C LYS A 131 19.01 -6.70 16.78
N ARG A 132 19.28 -6.81 15.48
CA ARG A 132 18.91 -5.85 14.43
C ARG A 132 17.63 -6.28 13.73
N ASN A 133 17.02 -5.36 12.97
CA ASN A 133 15.92 -5.70 12.08
C ASN A 133 16.42 -6.65 10.97
N PHE A 134 15.58 -7.60 10.52
CA PHE A 134 15.94 -8.60 9.50
C PHE A 134 16.36 -8.02 8.15
N SER A 135 15.98 -6.79 7.83
CA SER A 135 16.36 -6.10 6.59
C SER A 135 17.52 -5.13 6.76
N PHE A 136 18.12 -5.05 7.95
CA PHE A 136 19.17 -4.05 8.25
C PHE A 136 20.38 -4.15 7.33
N SER A 137 20.92 -5.36 7.15
CA SER A 137 22.11 -5.62 6.31
C SER A 137 21.75 -6.07 4.89
N LYS A 138 20.47 -5.91 4.46
CA LYS A 138 20.01 -6.36 3.16
C LYS A 138 20.60 -5.53 2.02
N GLU A 139 21.06 -6.21 0.97
CA GLU A 139 21.62 -5.58 -0.24
C GLU A 139 20.47 -5.25 -1.23
N TRP A 140 19.90 -4.06 -1.10
CA TRP A 140 18.78 -3.63 -1.92
C TRP A 140 19.13 -3.36 -3.39
N SER A 141 20.40 -3.12 -3.74
CA SER A 141 20.83 -2.90 -5.13
C SER A 141 20.61 -4.13 -6.03
N THR A 142 20.52 -5.31 -5.44
CA THR A 142 20.25 -6.57 -6.17
C THR A 142 18.75 -6.87 -6.34
N VAL A 143 17.88 -6.10 -5.70
CA VAL A 143 16.42 -6.29 -5.69
C VAL A 143 15.75 -5.33 -6.66
N LYS A 144 15.05 -5.85 -7.65
CA LYS A 144 14.30 -5.00 -8.59
C LYS A 144 13.09 -4.38 -7.90
N SER A 145 12.94 -3.07 -8.07
CA SER A 145 11.78 -2.31 -7.63
C SER A 145 11.29 -1.39 -8.74
N ALA A 146 10.01 -1.05 -8.73
CA ALA A 146 9.43 -0.06 -9.64
C ALA A 146 8.18 0.55 -8.99
N PRO A 147 7.90 1.86 -9.19
CA PRO A 147 6.79 2.52 -8.55
C PRO A 147 5.44 1.92 -8.99
N ILE A 148 4.47 1.92 -8.09
CA ILE A 148 3.09 1.56 -8.38
C ILE A 148 2.25 2.82 -8.34
N LYS A 149 1.38 2.98 -9.35
CA LYS A 149 0.43 4.08 -9.42
C LYS A 149 -1.00 3.57 -9.53
N ILE A 150 -1.87 3.98 -8.62
CA ILE A 150 -3.31 3.73 -8.65
C ILE A 150 -3.98 5.08 -8.86
N CYS A 151 -4.61 5.27 -10.03
CA CYS A 151 -5.28 6.52 -10.38
C CYS A 151 -6.58 6.71 -9.61
N ASN A 152 -7.26 7.84 -9.82
CA ASN A 152 -8.48 8.18 -9.11
C ASN A 152 -9.63 7.20 -9.42
N LYS A 153 -10.58 7.07 -8.49
CA LYS A 153 -11.84 6.30 -8.64
C LYS A 153 -11.63 4.80 -8.89
N VAL A 154 -10.46 4.25 -8.61
CA VAL A 154 -10.18 2.82 -8.74
C VAL A 154 -10.85 2.05 -7.62
N TRP A 155 -11.39 0.87 -7.96
CA TRP A 155 -11.85 -0.10 -6.97
C TRP A 155 -11.02 -1.38 -7.04
N ILE A 156 -10.40 -1.77 -5.92
CA ILE A 156 -9.64 -3.01 -5.79
C ILE A 156 -10.39 -3.97 -4.88
N GLY A 157 -10.77 -5.12 -5.42
CA GLY A 157 -11.45 -6.21 -4.73
C GLY A 157 -10.54 -6.89 -3.69
N PHE A 158 -11.16 -7.60 -2.75
CA PHE A 158 -10.44 -8.26 -1.65
C PHE A 158 -9.41 -9.29 -2.14
N ASN A 159 -8.31 -9.44 -1.38
CA ASN A 159 -7.21 -10.37 -1.67
C ASN A 159 -6.58 -10.21 -3.05
N ALA A 160 -6.73 -9.08 -3.72
CA ALA A 160 -6.00 -8.79 -4.94
C ALA A 160 -4.52 -8.50 -4.63
N ILE A 161 -3.65 -8.76 -5.60
CA ILE A 161 -2.21 -8.52 -5.50
C ILE A 161 -1.80 -7.59 -6.64
N ILE A 162 -1.19 -6.45 -6.31
CA ILE A 162 -0.66 -5.49 -7.27
C ILE A 162 0.86 -5.51 -7.21
N LEU A 163 1.51 -5.89 -8.30
CA LEU A 163 2.95 -6.02 -8.37
C LEU A 163 3.63 -4.72 -8.84
N LYS A 164 4.92 -4.63 -8.57
CA LYS A 164 5.78 -3.51 -8.93
C LYS A 164 5.64 -3.06 -10.38
N GLY A 165 5.74 -1.75 -10.59
CA GLY A 165 5.73 -1.12 -11.91
C GLY A 165 4.36 -0.99 -12.57
N VAL A 166 3.27 -1.40 -11.88
CA VAL A 166 1.92 -1.36 -12.43
C VAL A 166 1.31 0.03 -12.26
N THR A 167 0.68 0.52 -13.34
CA THR A 167 -0.26 1.65 -13.31
C THR A 167 -1.68 1.13 -13.47
N ILE A 168 -2.57 1.43 -12.51
CA ILE A 168 -4.00 1.17 -12.61
C ILE A 168 -4.70 2.46 -13.03
N GLY A 169 -5.29 2.47 -14.23
CA GLY A 169 -5.94 3.63 -14.82
C GLY A 169 -7.21 4.05 -14.08
N GLU A 170 -7.59 5.32 -14.26
CA GLU A 170 -8.75 5.94 -13.60
C GLU A 170 -10.03 5.12 -13.79
N GLY A 171 -10.80 4.95 -12.71
CA GLY A 171 -12.08 4.25 -12.72
C GLY A 171 -11.99 2.76 -13.03
N ALA A 172 -10.78 2.18 -13.07
CA ALA A 172 -10.64 0.74 -13.28
C ALA A 172 -11.08 -0.06 -12.04
N ILE A 173 -11.48 -1.29 -12.27
CA ILE A 173 -11.86 -2.26 -11.22
C ILE A 173 -10.94 -3.47 -11.32
N VAL A 174 -10.31 -3.81 -10.21
CA VAL A 174 -9.56 -5.06 -10.03
C VAL A 174 -10.45 -6.04 -9.27
N ALA A 175 -10.80 -7.15 -9.89
CA ALA A 175 -11.64 -8.16 -9.25
C ALA A 175 -10.95 -8.82 -8.05
N ALA A 176 -11.74 -9.36 -7.14
CA ALA A 176 -11.24 -10.08 -5.97
C ALA A 176 -10.30 -11.23 -6.37
N GLY A 177 -9.17 -11.38 -5.64
CA GLY A 177 -8.17 -12.42 -5.86
C GLY A 177 -7.35 -12.26 -7.13
N ALA A 178 -7.49 -11.17 -7.88
CA ALA A 178 -6.72 -10.96 -9.11
C ALA A 178 -5.24 -10.63 -8.81
N VAL A 179 -4.32 -11.09 -9.66
CA VAL A 179 -2.89 -10.77 -9.59
C VAL A 179 -2.52 -9.87 -10.76
N VAL A 180 -2.35 -8.58 -10.49
CA VAL A 180 -2.06 -7.56 -11.49
C VAL A 180 -0.56 -7.46 -11.70
N THR A 181 -0.10 -7.85 -12.90
CA THR A 181 1.30 -7.89 -13.29
C THR A 181 1.65 -6.92 -14.42
N LYS A 182 0.63 -6.23 -14.98
CA LYS A 182 0.75 -5.26 -16.08
C LYS A 182 -0.22 -4.11 -15.86
N ASP A 183 0.01 -3.02 -16.55
CA ASP A 183 -0.87 -1.84 -16.50
C ASP A 183 -2.33 -2.20 -16.83
N VAL A 184 -3.24 -1.57 -16.09
CA VAL A 184 -4.67 -1.72 -16.26
C VAL A 184 -5.22 -0.46 -16.94
N PRO A 185 -5.85 -0.57 -18.12
CA PRO A 185 -6.44 0.58 -18.77
C PRO A 185 -7.55 1.22 -17.93
N ALA A 186 -7.70 2.53 -18.05
CA ALA A 186 -8.80 3.26 -17.41
C ALA A 186 -10.16 2.67 -17.81
N TRP A 187 -11.12 2.72 -16.90
CA TRP A 187 -12.51 2.30 -17.13
C TRP A 187 -12.62 0.86 -17.65
N THR A 188 -11.82 -0.05 -17.08
CA THR A 188 -11.90 -1.48 -17.37
C THR A 188 -12.03 -2.31 -16.09
N VAL A 189 -12.55 -3.52 -16.23
CA VAL A 189 -12.48 -4.54 -15.17
C VAL A 189 -11.44 -5.57 -15.55
N VAL A 190 -10.52 -5.86 -14.63
CA VAL A 190 -9.54 -6.94 -14.78
C VAL A 190 -9.78 -8.03 -13.75
N ALA A 191 -9.53 -9.29 -14.13
CA ALA A 191 -9.69 -10.45 -13.26
C ALA A 191 -8.69 -11.56 -13.61
N GLY A 192 -8.43 -12.45 -12.66
CA GLY A 192 -7.61 -13.66 -12.84
C GLY A 192 -6.17 -13.52 -12.37
N ASN A 193 -5.38 -14.58 -12.58
CA ASN A 193 -3.95 -14.65 -12.30
C ASN A 193 -3.23 -15.29 -13.50
N PRO A 194 -2.46 -14.54 -14.31
CA PRO A 194 -2.35 -13.08 -14.27
C PRO A 194 -3.68 -12.38 -14.65
N ALA A 195 -3.91 -11.16 -14.12
CA ALA A 195 -5.12 -10.41 -14.42
C ALA A 195 -5.17 -9.97 -15.88
N VAL A 196 -6.34 -10.14 -16.50
CA VAL A 196 -6.64 -9.72 -17.88
C VAL A 196 -7.92 -8.90 -17.91
N VAL A 197 -8.07 -8.05 -18.94
CA VAL A 197 -9.30 -7.26 -19.13
C VAL A 197 -10.46 -8.19 -19.46
N VAL A 198 -11.50 -8.19 -18.62
CA VAL A 198 -12.72 -8.98 -18.79
C VAL A 198 -13.92 -8.13 -19.19
N LYS A 199 -13.87 -6.81 -18.95
CA LYS A 199 -14.96 -5.88 -19.28
C LYS A 199 -14.43 -4.47 -19.50
N LYS A 200 -15.03 -3.73 -20.44
CA LYS A 200 -14.88 -2.28 -20.57
C LYS A 200 -16.07 -1.57 -19.93
N LEU A 201 -15.82 -0.50 -19.20
CA LEU A 201 -16.82 0.34 -18.54
C LEU A 201 -16.99 1.62 -19.36
N LYS A 202 -18.15 2.25 -19.25
CA LYS A 202 -18.33 3.62 -19.75
C LYS A 202 -18.11 4.58 -18.58
N ALA A 203 -17.45 5.69 -18.79
CA ALA A 203 -17.10 6.68 -17.75
C ALA A 203 -18.32 7.23 -16.97
N ASN A 204 -19.55 7.06 -17.47
CA ASN A 204 -20.79 7.53 -16.88
C ASN A 204 -21.85 6.44 -16.71
N ASP A 205 -21.48 5.15 -16.70
CA ASP A 205 -22.43 4.08 -16.39
C ASP A 205 -22.86 4.21 -14.92
N ASN A 206 -23.99 4.89 -14.68
CA ASN A 206 -24.72 4.78 -13.41
C ASN A 206 -25.21 3.33 -13.26
N PHE A 207 -24.44 2.50 -12.56
CA PHE A 207 -24.76 1.08 -12.32
C PHE A 207 -25.90 0.89 -11.31
N PHE A 208 -27.01 1.62 -11.45
CA PHE A 208 -28.23 1.40 -10.69
C PHE A 208 -29.42 1.12 -11.62
N ILE A 209 -29.36 0.01 -12.36
CA ILE A 209 -30.57 -0.67 -12.77
C ILE A 209 -30.33 -2.17 -12.68
N ILE A 210 -30.60 -2.75 -11.51
CA ILE A 210 -30.93 -4.16 -11.42
C ILE A 210 -32.30 -4.31 -12.15
N LYS A 211 -32.26 -4.66 -13.41
CA LYS A 211 -33.50 -5.20 -14.04
C LYS A 211 -33.75 -6.57 -13.41
N LYS A 212 -34.83 -6.65 -12.65
CA LYS A 212 -35.42 -7.91 -12.17
C LYS A 212 -35.76 -8.83 -13.34
#